data_55dd9da9c62657a5126a0af3466a222a
#
_entry.id   55dd9da9c62657a5126a0af3466a222a
#
_cell.length_a   1.000
_cell.length_b   1.000
_cell.length_c   1.000
_cell.angle_alpha   90.00
_cell.angle_beta   90.00
_cell.angle_gamma   90.00
#
_symmetry.space_group_name_H-M   'P 1'
#
loop_
_entity.id
_entity.type
_entity.pdbx_description
1 polymer ?
#
loop_
_entity_poly.entity_id
_entity_poly.type
_entity_poly.pdbx_seq_one_letter_code
_entity_poly.pdbx_strand_id
1 'polypeptide(L)'
;HNLKNISEEFGCTIVTCKPNIRAQKKLMRAFFEKYGKPTWYVDRLIYTFPLHMALKFNTPFLCYGENVSFEYGGNADEETYSARGQIENGVAVGFPREELLGYGVTENDLALTEAPSAEELARLDPFYLSYFLPWNSYKNYQFAKSRGFHDLSHEWDRTHHVENFDQVDSRAYLVHSWLKYPKFGHATATDYTARYIRYGMLNRDEAIQLVKEHDGNLDPLCVRDFCEFCGYTETEFWNIMDGFYNRDIFYKDEYGRWMLKHPIWEEQK
;
A
#
# COMPACT_ATOMS: atom_id res chain seq x y z
N HIS A 1 8.17 -17.62 -5.27
CA HIS A 1 7.21 -18.64 -5.67
C HIS A 1 6.10 -18.05 -6.55
N ASN A 2 5.32 -17.07 -6.06
CA ASN A 2 4.11 -16.58 -6.75
C ASN A 2 4.35 -16.04 -8.16
N LEU A 3 5.43 -15.29 -8.42
CA LEU A 3 5.77 -14.83 -9.77
C LEU A 3 6.01 -16.00 -10.74
N LYS A 4 6.74 -17.03 -10.29
CA LYS A 4 6.96 -18.23 -11.10
C LYS A 4 5.65 -18.97 -11.36
N ASN A 5 4.82 -19.13 -10.33
CA ASN A 5 3.51 -19.77 -10.42
C ASN A 5 2.59 -19.08 -11.44
N ILE A 6 2.51 -17.73 -11.43
CA ILE A 6 1.71 -16.98 -12.42
C ILE A 6 2.19 -17.31 -13.85
N SER A 7 3.51 -17.33 -14.08
CA SER A 7 4.05 -17.62 -15.41
C SER A 7 3.73 -19.05 -15.87
N GLU A 8 3.84 -20.02 -14.99
CA GLU A 8 3.65 -21.44 -15.31
C GLU A 8 2.17 -21.80 -15.43
N GLU A 9 1.34 -21.33 -14.50
CA GLU A 9 -0.09 -21.69 -14.45
C GLU A 9 -0.90 -20.96 -15.55
N PHE A 10 -0.58 -19.72 -15.86
CA PHE A 10 -1.36 -18.89 -16.78
C PHE A 10 -0.63 -18.59 -18.10
N GLY A 11 0.57 -19.09 -18.29
CA GLY A 11 1.35 -18.85 -19.52
C GLY A 11 1.75 -17.39 -19.72
N CYS A 12 1.85 -16.60 -18.65
CA CYS A 12 2.14 -15.18 -18.73
C CYS A 12 3.65 -14.92 -18.86
N THR A 13 4.01 -13.95 -19.71
CA THR A 13 5.36 -13.39 -19.73
C THR A 13 5.51 -12.36 -18.62
N ILE A 14 6.57 -12.48 -17.82
CA ILE A 14 6.86 -11.54 -16.73
C ILE A 14 7.94 -10.55 -17.16
N VAL A 15 7.64 -9.26 -17.04
CA VAL A 15 8.59 -8.16 -17.21
C VAL A 15 8.88 -7.56 -15.84
N THR A 16 10.14 -7.54 -15.43
CA THR A 16 10.53 -7.14 -14.08
C THR A 16 11.26 -5.80 -14.08
N CYS A 17 10.81 -4.87 -13.23
CA CYS A 17 11.55 -3.68 -12.83
C CYS A 17 12.34 -3.98 -11.54
N LYS A 18 13.65 -3.75 -11.57
CA LYS A 18 14.51 -3.82 -10.39
C LYS A 18 15.18 -2.47 -10.19
N PRO A 19 14.58 -1.59 -9.36
CA PRO A 19 15.15 -0.28 -9.10
C PRO A 19 16.46 -0.39 -8.32
N ASN A 20 17.27 0.68 -8.38
CA ASN A 20 18.51 0.76 -7.60
C ASN A 20 18.17 0.75 -6.10
N ILE A 21 18.61 -0.29 -5.39
CA ILE A 21 18.34 -0.46 -3.96
C ILE A 21 18.89 0.68 -3.09
N ARG A 22 19.98 1.33 -3.50
CA ARG A 22 20.54 2.47 -2.79
C ARG A 22 19.66 3.71 -2.95
N ALA A 23 19.12 3.93 -4.14
CA ALA A 23 18.17 5.01 -4.40
C ALA A 23 16.86 4.74 -3.64
N GLN A 24 16.35 3.51 -3.68
CA GLN A 24 15.16 3.12 -2.93
C GLN A 24 15.34 3.38 -1.43
N LYS A 25 16.46 2.99 -0.83
CA LYS A 25 16.75 3.24 0.59
C LYS A 25 16.76 4.73 0.92
N LYS A 26 17.42 5.57 0.11
CA LYS A 26 17.47 7.02 0.32
C LYS A 26 16.09 7.67 0.26
N LEU A 27 15.32 7.35 -0.78
CA LEU A 27 13.98 7.88 -0.97
C LEU A 27 13.02 7.36 0.11
N MET A 28 13.10 6.07 0.48
CA MET A 28 12.28 5.51 1.56
C MET A 28 12.52 6.24 2.88
N ARG A 29 13.78 6.52 3.24
CA ARG A 29 14.11 7.33 4.43
C ARG A 29 13.53 8.73 4.34
N ALA A 30 13.85 9.46 3.27
CA ALA A 30 13.43 10.84 3.08
C ALA A 30 11.89 10.99 3.11
N PHE A 31 11.20 10.10 2.44
CA PHE A 31 9.74 10.11 2.38
C PHE A 31 9.08 9.63 3.68
N PHE A 32 9.71 8.72 4.40
CA PHE A 32 9.27 8.35 5.74
C PHE A 32 9.39 9.53 6.70
N GLU A 33 10.57 10.16 6.78
CA GLU A 33 10.84 11.27 7.70
C GLU A 33 9.96 12.49 7.41
N LYS A 34 9.79 12.85 6.12
CA LYS A 34 9.11 14.09 5.73
C LYS A 34 7.60 13.94 5.58
N TYR A 35 7.14 12.83 5.03
CA TYR A 35 5.75 12.67 4.61
C TYR A 35 5.03 11.50 5.27
N GLY A 36 5.76 10.61 5.97
CA GLY A 36 5.22 9.32 6.41
C GLY A 36 4.69 8.48 5.24
N LYS A 37 5.40 8.49 4.09
CA LYS A 37 5.09 7.75 2.86
C LYS A 37 6.31 6.95 2.41
N PRO A 38 6.78 5.97 3.19
CA PRO A 38 8.06 5.30 2.92
C PRO A 38 8.12 4.57 1.58
N THR A 39 6.99 4.11 1.06
CA THR A 39 6.91 3.29 -0.16
C THR A 39 6.79 4.11 -1.44
N TRP A 40 6.73 5.45 -1.37
CA TRP A 40 6.45 6.30 -2.52
C TRP A 40 7.23 5.95 -3.79
N TYR A 41 8.52 5.66 -3.69
CA TYR A 41 9.34 5.34 -4.86
C TYR A 41 8.88 4.06 -5.58
N VAL A 42 8.54 3.05 -4.81
CA VAL A 42 8.01 1.78 -5.33
C VAL A 42 6.58 1.97 -5.84
N ASP A 43 5.74 2.67 -5.08
CA ASP A 43 4.37 2.99 -5.49
C ASP A 43 4.36 3.74 -6.82
N ARG A 44 5.22 4.75 -6.96
CA ARG A 44 5.34 5.48 -8.23
C ARG A 44 5.70 4.56 -9.40
N LEU A 45 6.68 3.67 -9.21
CA LEU A 45 7.08 2.70 -10.23
C LEU A 45 6.00 1.67 -10.55
N ILE A 46 5.19 1.24 -9.58
CA ILE A 46 4.05 0.32 -9.81
C ILE A 46 3.09 0.92 -10.85
N TYR A 47 2.88 2.23 -10.84
CA TYR A 47 1.96 2.89 -11.77
C TYR A 47 2.60 3.40 -13.05
N THR A 48 3.87 3.81 -13.03
CA THR A 48 4.53 4.36 -14.22
C THR A 48 5.20 3.30 -15.09
N PHE A 49 5.87 2.31 -14.49
CA PHE A 49 6.58 1.27 -15.22
C PHE A 49 5.68 0.45 -16.17
N PRO A 50 4.48 -0.01 -15.76
CA PRO A 50 3.58 -0.73 -16.68
C PRO A 50 3.19 0.10 -17.89
N LEU A 51 2.99 1.42 -17.74
CA LEU A 51 2.67 2.32 -18.84
C LEU A 51 3.80 2.39 -19.87
N HIS A 52 5.06 2.53 -19.39
CA HIS A 52 6.23 2.50 -20.27
C HIS A 52 6.36 1.17 -21.00
N MET A 53 6.10 0.07 -20.32
CA MET A 53 6.18 -1.26 -20.94
C MET A 53 5.06 -1.49 -21.94
N ALA A 54 3.84 -1.07 -21.65
CA ALA A 54 2.71 -1.14 -22.57
C ALA A 54 3.01 -0.38 -23.89
N LEU A 55 3.57 0.82 -23.78
CA LEU A 55 4.02 1.60 -24.94
C LEU A 55 5.14 0.88 -25.71
N LYS A 56 6.15 0.37 -25.00
CA LYS A 56 7.30 -0.30 -25.61
C LYS A 56 6.91 -1.57 -26.36
N PHE A 57 5.96 -2.33 -25.83
CA PHE A 57 5.46 -3.56 -26.46
C PHE A 57 4.29 -3.32 -27.41
N ASN A 58 3.88 -2.06 -27.59
CA ASN A 58 2.73 -1.68 -28.40
C ASN A 58 1.44 -2.43 -27.99
N THR A 59 1.22 -2.56 -26.67
CA THR A 59 0.07 -3.21 -26.08
C THR A 59 -0.84 -2.12 -25.49
N PRO A 60 -1.93 -1.72 -26.17
CA PRO A 60 -2.71 -0.56 -25.76
C PRO A 60 -3.53 -0.80 -24.50
N PHE A 61 -3.92 -2.05 -24.24
CA PHE A 61 -4.73 -2.40 -23.08
C PHE A 61 -3.86 -2.71 -21.85
N LEU A 62 -4.14 -2.05 -20.75
CA LEU A 62 -3.49 -2.27 -19.48
C LEU A 62 -4.55 -2.51 -18.40
N CYS A 63 -4.62 -3.75 -17.89
CA CYS A 63 -5.59 -4.14 -16.88
C CYS A 63 -4.99 -4.01 -15.48
N TYR A 64 -5.61 -3.16 -14.66
CA TYR A 64 -5.35 -3.12 -13.22
C TYR A 64 -6.33 -4.06 -12.50
N GLY A 65 -5.78 -5.01 -11.75
CA GLY A 65 -6.57 -5.88 -10.89
C GLY A 65 -7.13 -5.13 -9.68
N GLU A 66 -6.37 -4.16 -9.18
CA GLU A 66 -6.69 -3.38 -7.99
C GLU A 66 -7.18 -1.97 -8.36
N ASN A 67 -8.26 -1.54 -7.73
CA ASN A 67 -8.72 -0.15 -7.76
C ASN A 67 -8.55 0.44 -6.36
N VAL A 68 -7.53 1.28 -6.19
CA VAL A 68 -7.16 1.89 -4.90
C VAL A 68 -8.30 2.68 -4.28
N SER A 69 -9.05 3.44 -5.09
CA SER A 69 -10.20 4.22 -4.60
C SER A 69 -11.32 3.32 -4.08
N PHE A 70 -11.55 2.18 -4.71
CA PHE A 70 -12.56 1.21 -4.28
C PHE A 70 -12.16 0.46 -3.01
N GLU A 71 -10.89 0.14 -2.87
CA GLU A 71 -10.39 -0.69 -1.77
C GLU A 71 -10.10 0.11 -0.50
N TYR A 72 -9.53 1.31 -0.65
CA TYR A 72 -9.02 2.11 0.47
C TYR A 72 -9.73 3.45 0.64
N GLY A 73 -10.69 3.77 -0.23
CA GLY A 73 -11.37 5.06 -0.26
C GLY A 73 -10.59 6.12 -1.05
N GLY A 74 -11.25 7.23 -1.34
CA GLY A 74 -10.71 8.33 -2.14
C GLY A 74 -11.81 9.01 -2.93
N ASN A 75 -11.47 9.71 -4.02
CA ASN A 75 -12.43 10.32 -4.93
C ASN A 75 -13.10 9.23 -5.78
N ALA A 76 -14.09 8.56 -5.17
CA ALA A 76 -14.89 7.51 -5.83
C ALA A 76 -15.96 8.08 -6.78
N ASP A 77 -15.92 9.38 -7.09
CA ASP A 77 -16.98 10.07 -7.82
C ASP A 77 -17.04 9.74 -9.31
N GLU A 78 -16.07 8.99 -9.83
CA GLU A 78 -16.09 8.56 -11.23
C GLU A 78 -16.35 7.06 -11.31
N GLU A 79 -17.58 6.69 -11.55
CA GLU A 79 -17.98 5.35 -11.99
C GLU A 79 -17.49 5.11 -13.43
N THR A 80 -16.18 5.10 -13.62
CA THR A 80 -15.56 4.86 -14.92
C THR A 80 -14.72 3.59 -14.92
N TYR A 81 -14.67 2.91 -16.05
CA TYR A 81 -13.75 1.78 -16.23
C TYR A 81 -12.29 2.23 -16.33
N SER A 82 -12.05 3.51 -16.67
CA SER A 82 -10.74 4.02 -17.01
C SER A 82 -9.85 4.18 -15.77
N ALA A 83 -8.65 3.61 -15.84
CA ALA A 83 -7.61 3.76 -14.84
C ALA A 83 -6.57 4.85 -15.18
N ARG A 84 -6.87 5.77 -16.10
CA ARG A 84 -5.93 6.83 -16.53
C ARG A 84 -5.51 7.73 -15.38
N GLY A 85 -6.41 8.04 -14.44
CA GLY A 85 -6.14 8.85 -13.26
C GLY A 85 -5.31 8.14 -12.17
N GLN A 86 -5.01 6.86 -12.32
CA GLN A 86 -4.32 6.07 -11.29
C GLN A 86 -2.92 6.60 -10.94
N ILE A 87 -2.22 7.21 -11.90
CA ILE A 87 -0.89 7.81 -11.69
C ILE A 87 -0.92 9.08 -10.83
N GLU A 88 -2.08 9.67 -10.63
CA GLU A 88 -2.28 10.88 -9.81
C GLU A 88 -2.91 10.56 -8.45
N ASN A 89 -3.08 9.28 -8.10
CA ASN A 89 -3.59 8.92 -6.78
C ASN A 89 -2.62 9.30 -5.65
N GLY A 90 -3.13 9.47 -4.43
CA GLY A 90 -2.41 10.05 -3.32
C GLY A 90 -1.14 9.29 -2.90
N VAL A 91 -0.98 8.01 -3.25
CA VAL A 91 0.24 7.23 -2.94
C VAL A 91 1.30 7.37 -4.02
N ALA A 92 0.90 7.55 -5.29
CA ALA A 92 1.78 7.59 -6.44
C ALA A 92 1.96 9.00 -7.05
N VAL A 93 1.38 10.04 -6.45
CA VAL A 93 1.50 11.43 -6.94
C VAL A 93 2.95 11.82 -7.18
N GLY A 94 3.21 12.51 -8.29
CA GLY A 94 4.54 12.99 -8.65
C GLY A 94 5.06 14.05 -7.67
N PHE A 95 6.38 14.13 -7.53
CA PHE A 95 7.07 15.17 -6.77
C PHE A 95 8.03 15.93 -7.68
N PRO A 96 8.35 17.20 -7.36
CA PRO A 96 9.32 17.99 -8.12
C PRO A 96 10.65 17.25 -8.24
N ARG A 97 11.17 17.17 -9.46
CA ARG A 97 12.40 16.42 -9.76
C ARG A 97 13.60 16.95 -8.97
N GLU A 98 13.71 18.27 -8.81
CA GLU A 98 14.77 18.90 -8.03
C GLU A 98 14.73 18.46 -6.56
N GLU A 99 13.55 18.30 -5.99
CA GLU A 99 13.39 17.79 -4.62
C GLU A 99 13.92 16.36 -4.52
N LEU A 100 13.55 15.50 -5.47
CA LEU A 100 13.97 14.10 -5.49
C LEU A 100 15.50 13.97 -5.62
N LEU A 101 16.11 14.75 -6.51
CA LEU A 101 17.56 14.79 -6.67
C LEU A 101 18.26 15.29 -5.41
N GLY A 102 17.63 16.21 -4.66
CA GLY A 102 18.12 16.71 -3.39
C GLY A 102 18.32 15.62 -2.32
N TYR A 103 17.67 14.48 -2.45
CA TYR A 103 17.91 13.30 -1.59
C TYR A 103 19.11 12.45 -2.03
N GLY A 104 19.88 12.92 -3.01
CA GLY A 104 21.14 12.29 -3.45
C GLY A 104 20.94 11.02 -4.31
N VAL A 105 19.83 10.94 -5.02
CA VAL A 105 19.60 9.99 -6.11
C VAL A 105 19.99 10.62 -7.45
N THR A 106 20.10 9.83 -8.50
CA THR A 106 20.50 10.29 -9.82
C THR A 106 19.33 10.38 -10.78
N GLU A 107 19.50 11.09 -11.91
CA GLU A 107 18.54 11.13 -13.00
C GLU A 107 18.15 9.74 -13.49
N ASN A 108 19.13 8.84 -13.59
CA ASN A 108 18.88 7.47 -14.01
C ASN A 108 18.04 6.68 -13.01
N ASP A 109 18.16 6.95 -11.70
CA ASP A 109 17.33 6.31 -10.66
C ASP A 109 15.86 6.76 -10.78
N LEU A 110 15.62 7.96 -11.31
CA LEU A 110 14.30 8.55 -11.45
C LEU A 110 13.67 8.37 -12.85
N ALA A 111 14.40 7.84 -13.82
CA ALA A 111 13.98 7.79 -15.22
C ALA A 111 12.60 7.12 -15.44
N LEU A 112 12.30 6.07 -14.68
CA LEU A 112 11.03 5.35 -14.78
C LEU A 112 9.93 5.87 -13.84
N THR A 113 10.21 6.86 -12.98
CA THR A 113 9.20 7.48 -12.12
C THR A 113 8.41 8.57 -12.83
N GLU A 114 8.91 9.06 -13.95
CA GLU A 114 8.17 10.00 -14.78
C GLU A 114 7.03 9.29 -15.51
N ALA A 115 5.87 9.91 -15.56
CA ALA A 115 4.78 9.41 -16.39
C ALA A 115 5.11 9.62 -17.88
N PRO A 116 4.67 8.74 -18.78
CA PRO A 116 4.72 9.02 -20.20
C PRO A 116 3.99 10.33 -20.55
N SER A 117 4.36 10.96 -21.66
CA SER A 117 3.71 12.19 -22.12
C SER A 117 2.20 11.99 -22.37
N ALA A 118 1.44 13.08 -22.36
CA ALA A 118 0.00 13.02 -22.65
C ALA A 118 -0.31 12.40 -24.02
N GLU A 119 0.55 12.63 -25.03
CA GLU A 119 0.42 12.04 -26.36
C GLU A 119 0.65 10.52 -26.31
N GLU A 120 1.65 10.05 -25.57
CA GLU A 120 1.91 8.63 -25.39
C GLU A 120 0.78 7.96 -24.60
N LEU A 121 0.33 8.58 -23.50
CA LEU A 121 -0.78 8.06 -22.68
C LEU A 121 -2.09 7.97 -23.49
N ALA A 122 -2.32 8.85 -24.46
CA ALA A 122 -3.48 8.79 -25.33
C ALA A 122 -3.55 7.51 -26.18
N ARG A 123 -2.41 6.83 -26.38
CA ARG A 123 -2.31 5.55 -27.12
C ARG A 123 -2.66 4.32 -26.26
N LEU A 124 -2.78 4.50 -24.95
CA LEU A 124 -3.09 3.43 -24.01
C LEU A 124 -4.53 3.52 -23.54
N ASP A 125 -5.11 2.37 -23.18
CA ASP A 125 -6.42 2.26 -22.56
C ASP A 125 -6.31 1.45 -21.26
N PRO A 126 -5.78 2.05 -20.17
CA PRO A 126 -5.73 1.41 -18.88
C PRO A 126 -7.12 1.35 -18.26
N PHE A 127 -7.47 0.19 -17.69
CA PHE A 127 -8.77 -0.03 -17.09
C PHE A 127 -8.71 -0.84 -15.79
N TYR A 128 -9.75 -0.68 -14.97
CA TYR A 128 -9.95 -1.46 -13.76
C TYR A 128 -10.77 -2.71 -14.04
N LEU A 129 -10.21 -3.88 -13.69
CA LEU A 129 -10.94 -5.14 -13.81
C LEU A 129 -12.20 -5.17 -12.93
N SER A 130 -12.13 -4.52 -11.77
CA SER A 130 -13.23 -4.41 -10.80
C SER A 130 -14.47 -3.69 -11.33
N TYR A 131 -14.35 -2.92 -12.41
CA TYR A 131 -15.50 -2.32 -13.10
C TYR A 131 -16.35 -3.37 -13.83
N PHE A 132 -15.71 -4.38 -14.41
CA PHE A 132 -16.37 -5.42 -15.22
C PHE A 132 -16.74 -6.66 -14.41
N LEU A 133 -15.99 -6.96 -13.35
CA LEU A 133 -16.16 -8.15 -12.52
C LEU A 133 -16.33 -7.74 -11.05
N PRO A 134 -17.30 -8.35 -10.33
CA PRO A 134 -17.48 -8.08 -8.91
C PRO A 134 -16.18 -8.37 -8.13
N TRP A 135 -15.64 -7.32 -7.49
CA TRP A 135 -14.42 -7.44 -6.70
C TRP A 135 -14.73 -7.97 -5.30
N ASN A 136 -14.04 -9.03 -4.90
CA ASN A 136 -14.05 -9.55 -3.54
C ASN A 136 -12.68 -10.15 -3.23
N SER A 137 -11.87 -9.45 -2.43
CA SER A 137 -10.48 -9.81 -2.13
C SER A 137 -10.35 -11.23 -1.55
N TYR A 138 -11.28 -11.64 -0.67
CA TYR A 138 -11.25 -12.97 -0.08
C TYR A 138 -11.55 -14.08 -1.11
N LYS A 139 -12.55 -13.89 -1.98
CA LYS A 139 -12.83 -14.84 -3.06
C LYS A 139 -11.69 -14.89 -4.08
N ASN A 140 -11.09 -13.74 -4.38
CA ASN A 140 -9.91 -13.66 -5.24
C ASN A 140 -8.74 -14.44 -4.64
N TYR A 141 -8.51 -14.29 -3.32
CA TYR A 141 -7.52 -15.09 -2.61
C TYR A 141 -7.81 -16.59 -2.68
N GLN A 142 -9.04 -17.03 -2.41
CA GLN A 142 -9.42 -18.44 -2.51
C GLN A 142 -9.18 -19.01 -3.91
N PHE A 143 -9.52 -18.24 -4.95
CA PHE A 143 -9.25 -18.62 -6.33
C PHE A 143 -7.75 -18.72 -6.60
N ALA A 144 -6.97 -17.69 -6.23
CA ALA A 144 -5.52 -17.70 -6.42
C ALA A 144 -4.84 -18.86 -5.67
N LYS A 145 -5.29 -19.15 -4.44
CA LYS A 145 -4.81 -20.28 -3.65
C LYS A 145 -5.08 -21.62 -4.31
N SER A 146 -6.26 -21.79 -4.93
CA SER A 146 -6.59 -23.00 -5.70
C SER A 146 -5.72 -23.19 -6.94
N ARG A 147 -5.01 -22.14 -7.38
CA ARG A 147 -4.08 -22.09 -8.50
C ARG A 147 -2.62 -21.99 -8.07
N GLY A 148 -2.30 -22.35 -6.84
CA GLY A 148 -0.93 -22.42 -6.34
C GLY A 148 -0.36 -21.14 -5.75
N PHE A 149 -1.19 -20.13 -5.45
CA PHE A 149 -0.73 -18.96 -4.68
C PHE A 149 -0.33 -19.38 -3.27
N HIS A 150 0.84 -18.92 -2.83
CA HIS A 150 1.32 -19.06 -1.47
C HIS A 150 1.11 -17.74 -0.71
N ASP A 151 0.31 -17.81 0.35
CA ASP A 151 0.26 -16.80 1.38
C ASP A 151 1.46 -16.94 2.34
N LEU A 152 1.52 -16.11 3.38
CA LEU A 152 2.66 -16.10 4.33
C LEU A 152 2.52 -17.08 5.50
N SER A 153 1.47 -17.89 5.57
CA SER A 153 1.19 -18.77 6.71
C SER A 153 2.33 -19.77 7.05
N HIS A 154 3.23 -20.02 6.09
CA HIS A 154 4.37 -20.93 6.28
C HIS A 154 5.69 -20.23 6.63
N GLU A 155 5.74 -18.89 6.48
CA GLU A 155 6.97 -18.12 6.63
C GLU A 155 6.95 -17.25 7.89
N TRP A 156 5.78 -16.72 8.22
CA TRP A 156 5.64 -15.71 9.23
C TRP A 156 4.21 -15.61 9.74
N ASP A 157 4.03 -15.82 11.02
CA ASP A 157 2.78 -15.59 11.71
C ASP A 157 2.67 -14.11 12.04
N ARG A 158 1.87 -13.38 11.24
CA ARG A 158 1.67 -11.95 11.37
C ARG A 158 0.94 -11.62 12.67
N THR A 159 1.59 -10.88 13.55
CA THR A 159 0.90 -10.27 14.68
C THR A 159 0.20 -8.99 14.27
N HIS A 160 -0.91 -8.69 14.89
CA HIS A 160 -1.70 -7.47 14.67
C HIS A 160 -2.24 -7.30 13.24
N HIS A 161 -2.50 -8.40 12.55
CA HIS A 161 -3.14 -8.41 11.24
C HIS A 161 -4.38 -9.30 11.22
N VAL A 162 -5.41 -8.87 10.45
CA VAL A 162 -6.66 -9.62 10.28
C VAL A 162 -6.51 -10.73 9.24
N GLU A 163 -5.62 -10.54 8.26
CA GLU A 163 -5.36 -11.51 7.20
C GLU A 163 -3.87 -11.61 6.86
N ASN A 164 -3.44 -12.72 6.25
CA ASN A 164 -2.04 -13.01 5.94
C ASN A 164 -1.76 -13.21 4.44
N PHE A 165 -2.71 -12.91 3.57
CA PHE A 165 -2.59 -13.07 2.13
C PHE A 165 -2.44 -11.74 1.38
N ASP A 166 -2.64 -10.63 2.03
CA ASP A 166 -2.39 -9.29 1.51
C ASP A 166 -0.95 -8.85 1.79
N GLN A 167 -0.39 -7.98 0.95
CA GLN A 167 0.96 -7.41 1.10
C GLN A 167 2.04 -8.48 1.38
N VAL A 168 2.03 -9.57 0.60
CA VAL A 168 2.94 -10.72 0.79
C VAL A 168 4.37 -10.47 0.30
N ASP A 169 4.61 -9.40 -0.40
CA ASP A 169 5.85 -9.08 -1.11
C ASP A 169 6.82 -8.23 -0.28
N SER A 170 6.33 -7.44 0.69
CA SER A 170 7.19 -6.54 1.45
C SER A 170 6.63 -6.17 2.83
N ARG A 171 7.45 -6.36 3.87
CA ARG A 171 7.14 -5.88 5.23
C ARG A 171 7.06 -4.36 5.33
N ALA A 172 7.76 -3.63 4.46
CA ALA A 172 7.69 -2.17 4.41
C ALA A 172 6.29 -1.66 4.07
N TYR A 173 5.51 -2.42 3.27
CA TYR A 173 4.12 -2.08 3.00
C TYR A 173 3.23 -2.20 4.22
N LEU A 174 3.52 -3.10 5.14
CA LEU A 174 2.78 -3.21 6.40
C LEU A 174 3.03 -2.01 7.30
N VAL A 175 4.28 -1.50 7.33
CA VAL A 175 4.61 -0.22 7.98
C VAL A 175 3.86 0.93 7.30
N HIS A 176 3.90 1.02 5.96
CA HIS A 176 3.22 2.06 5.19
C HIS A 176 1.71 2.08 5.46
N SER A 177 1.06 0.93 5.41
CA SER A 177 -0.39 0.81 5.61
C SER A 177 -0.78 1.17 7.05
N TRP A 178 0.03 0.79 8.04
CA TRP A 178 -0.19 1.15 9.44
C TRP A 178 -0.04 2.66 9.69
N LEU A 179 0.76 3.39 8.90
CA LEU A 179 0.93 4.84 9.03
C LEU A 179 -0.36 5.65 8.88
N LYS A 180 -1.46 5.05 8.46
CA LYS A 180 -2.80 5.65 8.52
C LYS A 180 -3.25 5.84 9.96
N TYR A 181 -2.89 4.94 10.88
CA TYR A 181 -3.32 5.03 12.26
C TYR A 181 -2.92 6.34 12.94
N PRO A 182 -1.65 6.72 13.03
CA PRO A 182 -1.28 7.99 13.65
C PRO A 182 -1.85 9.22 12.96
N LYS A 183 -2.12 9.15 11.65
CA LYS A 183 -2.62 10.27 10.86
C LYS A 183 -4.14 10.43 10.93
N PHE A 184 -4.88 9.31 10.89
CA PHE A 184 -6.32 9.28 10.67
C PHE A 184 -7.11 8.53 11.76
N GLY A 185 -6.44 7.89 12.71
CA GLY A 185 -7.07 7.14 13.80
C GLY A 185 -7.55 5.74 13.44
N HIS A 186 -7.21 5.26 12.25
CA HIS A 186 -7.52 3.90 11.79
C HIS A 186 -6.40 3.35 10.89
N ALA A 187 -6.31 2.03 10.78
CA ALA A 187 -5.36 1.35 9.91
C ALA A 187 -6.00 0.14 9.19
N THR A 188 -5.17 -0.84 8.86
CA THR A 188 -5.55 -1.97 8.01
C THR A 188 -6.64 -2.85 8.59
N ALA A 189 -6.72 -3.01 9.92
CA ALA A 189 -7.79 -3.81 10.51
C ALA A 189 -9.17 -3.17 10.27
N THR A 190 -9.27 -1.84 10.33
CA THR A 190 -10.49 -1.11 9.93
C THR A 190 -10.83 -1.36 8.46
N ASP A 191 -9.85 -1.27 7.55
CA ASP A 191 -10.09 -1.47 6.11
C ASP A 191 -10.60 -2.90 5.83
N TYR A 192 -9.95 -3.92 6.40
CA TYR A 192 -10.29 -5.33 6.15
C TYR A 192 -11.63 -5.71 6.79
N THR A 193 -11.85 -5.33 8.04
CA THR A 193 -13.11 -5.64 8.71
C THR A 193 -14.30 -4.94 8.07
N ALA A 194 -14.14 -3.70 7.59
CA ALA A 194 -15.17 -3.00 6.83
C ALA A 194 -15.52 -3.73 5.53
N ARG A 195 -14.52 -4.28 4.82
CA ARG A 195 -14.76 -5.14 3.64
C ARG A 195 -15.47 -6.43 4.02
N TYR A 196 -15.05 -7.10 5.09
CA TYR A 196 -15.64 -8.35 5.56
C TYR A 196 -17.08 -8.20 6.03
N ILE A 197 -17.45 -7.06 6.62
CA ILE A 197 -18.86 -6.73 6.90
C ILE A 197 -19.64 -6.65 5.59
N ARG A 198 -19.15 -5.93 4.58
CA ARG A 198 -19.79 -5.82 3.26
C ARG A 198 -19.91 -7.16 2.54
N TYR A 199 -18.98 -8.08 2.80
CA TYR A 199 -19.03 -9.44 2.25
C TYR A 199 -19.94 -10.39 3.06
N GLY A 200 -20.49 -9.94 4.20
CA GLY A 200 -21.30 -10.78 5.09
C GLY A 200 -20.48 -11.81 5.88
N MET A 201 -19.18 -11.60 6.03
CA MET A 201 -18.26 -12.50 6.73
C MET A 201 -18.10 -12.18 8.21
N LEU A 202 -18.33 -10.93 8.59
CA LEU A 202 -18.28 -10.44 9.97
C LEU A 202 -19.52 -9.59 10.26
N ASN A 203 -19.99 -9.62 11.51
CA ASN A 203 -20.88 -8.60 12.01
C ASN A 203 -20.10 -7.40 12.58
N ARG A 204 -20.82 -6.31 12.92
CA ARG A 204 -20.18 -5.07 13.39
C ARG A 204 -19.42 -5.27 14.71
N ASP A 205 -19.98 -6.04 15.63
CA ASP A 205 -19.40 -6.21 16.97
C ASP A 205 -18.09 -7.01 16.91
N GLU A 206 -18.07 -8.07 16.10
CA GLU A 206 -16.85 -8.84 15.80
C GLU A 206 -15.78 -7.95 15.16
N ALA A 207 -16.16 -7.12 14.21
CA ALA A 207 -15.26 -6.19 13.54
C ALA A 207 -14.66 -5.16 14.51
N ILE A 208 -15.46 -4.59 15.42
CA ILE A 208 -15.00 -3.64 16.43
C ILE A 208 -13.96 -4.28 17.36
N GLN A 209 -14.12 -5.53 17.75
CA GLN A 209 -13.13 -6.23 18.57
C GLN A 209 -11.79 -6.38 17.85
N LEU A 210 -11.82 -6.79 16.57
CA LEU A 210 -10.61 -6.90 15.74
C LEU A 210 -9.91 -5.54 15.56
N VAL A 211 -10.67 -4.48 15.30
CA VAL A 211 -10.12 -3.11 15.17
C VAL A 211 -9.47 -2.66 16.47
N LYS A 212 -10.11 -2.87 17.61
CA LYS A 212 -9.58 -2.54 18.93
C LYS A 212 -8.27 -3.27 19.23
N GLU A 213 -8.17 -4.54 18.82
CA GLU A 213 -7.00 -5.38 19.05
C GLU A 213 -5.84 -5.04 18.12
N HIS A 214 -6.11 -4.69 16.87
CA HIS A 214 -5.09 -4.69 15.81
C HIS A 214 -4.71 -3.32 15.29
N ASP A 215 -5.65 -2.39 15.11
CA ASP A 215 -5.41 -1.14 14.36
C ASP A 215 -4.31 -0.25 14.95
N GLY A 216 -4.25 -0.15 16.28
CA GLY A 216 -3.24 0.66 16.98
C GLY A 216 -1.86 0.00 17.08
N ASN A 217 -1.73 -1.25 16.65
CA ASN A 217 -0.53 -2.05 16.83
C ASN A 217 0.17 -2.32 15.49
N LEU A 218 1.50 -2.25 15.50
CA LEU A 218 2.34 -2.60 14.36
C LEU A 218 3.17 -3.83 14.73
N ASP A 219 3.24 -4.80 13.82
CA ASP A 219 4.03 -6.01 14.00
C ASP A 219 5.51 -5.67 14.29
N PRO A 220 6.08 -6.08 15.42
CA PRO A 220 7.46 -5.79 15.77
C PRO A 220 8.48 -6.31 14.74
N LEU A 221 8.15 -7.39 14.00
CA LEU A 221 9.01 -7.91 12.95
C LEU A 221 9.11 -6.93 11.78
N CYS A 222 7.99 -6.27 11.44
CA CYS A 222 7.97 -5.23 10.40
C CYS A 222 8.78 -4.01 10.82
N VAL A 223 8.71 -3.59 12.09
CA VAL A 223 9.51 -2.48 12.62
C VAL A 223 10.99 -2.80 12.51
N ARG A 224 11.43 -3.97 12.96
CA ARG A 224 12.84 -4.38 12.90
C ARG A 224 13.37 -4.43 11.46
N ASP A 225 12.64 -5.08 10.56
CA ASP A 225 12.99 -5.20 9.15
C ASP A 225 13.11 -3.83 8.47
N PHE A 226 12.15 -2.94 8.73
CA PHE A 226 12.17 -1.56 8.21
C PHE A 226 13.35 -0.75 8.78
N CYS A 227 13.60 -0.87 10.06
CA CYS A 227 14.73 -0.20 10.73
C CYS A 227 16.08 -0.69 10.18
N GLU A 228 16.25 -2.00 10.02
CA GLU A 228 17.45 -2.60 9.43
C GLU A 228 17.66 -2.12 8.00
N PHE A 229 16.63 -2.19 7.16
CA PHE A 229 16.71 -1.73 5.78
C PHE A 229 17.06 -0.25 5.70
N CYS A 230 16.38 0.61 6.47
CA CYS A 230 16.58 2.06 6.42
C CYS A 230 17.81 2.52 7.21
N GLY A 231 18.32 1.71 8.14
CA GLY A 231 19.44 2.05 9.03
C GLY A 231 19.00 2.99 10.16
N TYR A 232 17.84 2.71 10.75
CA TYR A 232 17.36 3.32 11.98
C TYR A 232 17.55 2.39 13.17
N THR A 233 17.68 2.96 14.35
CA THR A 233 17.30 2.28 15.59
C THR A 233 15.79 2.29 15.76
N GLU A 234 15.23 1.37 16.53
CA GLU A 234 13.79 1.39 16.84
C GLU A 234 13.39 2.68 17.58
N THR A 235 14.28 3.25 18.41
CA THR A 235 14.04 4.52 19.07
C THR A 235 13.91 5.67 18.08
N GLU A 236 14.78 5.73 17.07
CA GLU A 236 14.69 6.77 16.02
C GLU A 236 13.40 6.61 15.21
N PHE A 237 13.02 5.37 14.87
CA PHE A 237 11.76 5.07 14.17
C PHE A 237 10.57 5.62 14.97
N TRP A 238 10.44 5.29 16.25
CA TRP A 238 9.32 5.73 17.07
C TRP A 238 9.33 7.23 17.35
N ASN A 239 10.49 7.85 17.42
CA ASN A 239 10.60 9.33 17.53
C ASN A 239 10.09 10.02 16.27
N ILE A 240 10.38 9.48 15.08
CA ILE A 240 9.83 10.00 13.83
C ILE A 240 8.31 9.80 13.82
N MET A 241 7.84 8.63 14.24
CA MET A 241 6.43 8.30 14.31
C MET A 241 5.63 9.21 15.24
N ASP A 242 6.22 9.61 16.38
CA ASP A 242 5.59 10.55 17.35
C ASP A 242 5.15 11.87 16.69
N GLY A 243 5.90 12.30 15.66
CA GLY A 243 5.60 13.50 14.89
C GLY A 243 4.37 13.40 13.98
N PHE A 244 3.93 12.19 13.64
CA PHE A 244 2.81 11.98 12.72
C PHE A 244 1.46 11.85 13.42
N TYR A 245 1.42 11.70 14.75
CA TYR A 245 0.16 11.59 15.46
C TYR A 245 -0.66 12.90 15.36
N ASN A 246 -1.83 12.80 14.75
CA ASN A 246 -2.76 13.91 14.61
C ASN A 246 -3.37 14.27 15.98
N ARG A 247 -3.05 15.45 16.49
CA ARG A 247 -3.45 15.92 17.82
C ARG A 247 -4.94 16.28 17.91
N ASP A 248 -5.63 16.37 16.79
CA ASP A 248 -7.09 16.53 16.79
C ASP A 248 -7.81 15.21 17.11
N ILE A 249 -7.14 14.09 16.79
CA ILE A 249 -7.67 12.72 16.95
C ILE A 249 -7.10 12.04 18.19
N PHE A 250 -5.86 12.36 18.56
CA PHE A 250 -5.13 11.69 19.63
C PHE A 250 -4.76 12.63 20.78
N TYR A 251 -4.57 12.05 21.97
CA TYR A 251 -3.91 12.67 23.12
C TYR A 251 -2.89 11.73 23.74
N LYS A 252 -1.96 12.25 24.54
CA LYS A 252 -1.06 11.41 25.35
C LYS A 252 -1.66 11.21 26.74
N ASP A 253 -1.71 9.96 27.17
CA ASP A 253 -2.09 9.61 28.54
C ASP A 253 -0.99 9.98 29.57
N GLU A 254 -1.21 9.68 30.85
CA GLU A 254 -0.26 9.95 31.93
C GLU A 254 1.07 9.18 31.79
N TYR A 255 1.11 8.14 30.99
CA TYR A 255 2.31 7.35 30.67
C TYR A 255 2.96 7.78 29.33
N GLY A 256 2.47 8.82 28.68
CA GLY A 256 2.96 9.31 27.41
C GLY A 256 2.55 8.49 26.18
N ARG A 257 1.59 7.56 26.32
CA ARG A 257 1.09 6.74 25.21
C ARG A 257 0.01 7.47 24.43
N TRP A 258 0.02 7.32 23.13
CA TRP A 258 -1.01 7.88 22.25
C TRP A 258 -2.33 7.12 22.37
N MET A 259 -3.39 7.82 22.66
CA MET A 259 -4.74 7.31 22.82
C MET A 259 -5.70 8.05 21.91
N LEU A 260 -6.65 7.34 21.29
CA LEU A 260 -7.74 7.94 20.53
C LEU A 260 -8.66 8.74 21.48
N LYS A 261 -9.06 9.94 21.08
CA LYS A 261 -10.04 10.75 21.83
C LYS A 261 -11.44 10.15 21.81
N HIS A 262 -11.80 9.52 20.68
CA HIS A 262 -13.12 8.95 20.43
C HIS A 262 -13.00 7.59 19.73
N PRO A 263 -12.57 6.54 20.43
CA PRO A 263 -12.47 5.21 19.83
C PRO A 263 -13.86 4.61 19.57
N ILE A 264 -14.01 3.88 18.46
CA ILE A 264 -15.30 3.32 18.02
C ILE A 264 -15.89 2.26 18.95
N TRP A 265 -15.10 1.73 19.87
CA TRP A 265 -15.53 0.75 20.88
C TRP A 265 -16.02 1.38 22.18
N GLU A 266 -16.00 2.69 22.30
CA GLU A 266 -16.62 3.42 23.40
C GLU A 266 -17.98 3.97 22.94
N GLU A 267 -19.02 3.80 23.78
CA GLU A 267 -20.33 4.39 23.50
C GLU A 267 -20.19 5.92 23.39
N GLN A 268 -20.64 6.48 22.29
CA GLN A 268 -20.78 7.93 22.17
C GLN A 268 -21.89 8.36 23.15
N LYS A 269 -21.49 9.00 24.24
CA LYS A 269 -22.40 9.58 25.21
C LYS A 269 -23.06 10.85 24.67
#